data_3580ab6440665a4ffc70acbdbc6ba07b
#
_entry.id   3580ab6440665a4ffc70acbdbc6ba07b
#
_cell.length_a   1.000
_cell.length_b   1.000
_cell.length_c   1.000
_cell.angle_alpha   90.00
_cell.angle_beta   90.00
_cell.angle_gamma   90.00
#
_symmetry.space_group_name_H-M   'P 1'
#
loop_
_entity.id
_entity.type
_entity.pdbx_description
1 polymer ?
#
loop_
_entity_poly.entity_id
_entity_poly.type
_entity_poly.pdbx_seq_one_letter_code
_entity_poly.pdbx_strand_id
1 'polypeptide(L)'
;MSEQYDHDLQSIQESRSLARLGKLAADQFADYTEEQVDKILRNMVRAAEEHAVALAEMAVEDTGFGKVEDKAYKNHMASTMVYDYIKDMKCSGILREDPVRKLTEVADPMGLIMGIIPSTNPTSTVIYKSIIALKARNAIVFSPHPSALRCTLKAAALMREAAVAAGAPENIIGCQSIPTIAATNELMKCKEVALIIATGGPGMVKAAYSAGKPALGVGAGNSPAYIERTADVRRAVMDIIASKTFDNGTICASEQSVICEACNRDQVVAEFRRQGGYFMTAEETKKVCGLLFKNGHAMSAEFVGRSPQVIAAAAGIRIPEGTRVLLGEQAGVGKDYPLSYEKLTTVLGFYTVQDWHEACDLSIRLLQNGIGHTMNIHTEDPNIVREFSRKPASRILVNTGGTQGGTGASTALAPAFTLGCGTWGGSATSENVTPMQLVNIKKVVYGLKDVTTLVRDDPTFRPPAGQCPARRQTPSPAGDIGAMLDGLDSRQLAELVSEMVKVMNLGS
;
A
#
# COMPACT_ATOMS: atom_id res chain seq x y z
N MET A 1 26.57 -36.44 12.86
CA MET A 1 25.33 -35.96 13.51
C MET A 1 25.03 -34.63 12.88
N SER A 2 23.96 -34.52 12.08
CA SER A 2 23.48 -33.21 11.61
C SER A 2 22.99 -32.44 12.84
N GLU A 3 23.63 -31.34 13.17
CA GLU A 3 23.11 -30.40 14.19
C GLU A 3 21.69 -30.01 13.76
N GLN A 4 20.69 -30.49 14.48
CA GLN A 4 19.31 -30.14 14.28
C GLN A 4 19.09 -28.80 14.98
N TYR A 5 19.28 -27.70 14.26
CA TYR A 5 19.00 -26.37 14.79
C TYR A 5 17.53 -26.26 15.18
N ASP A 6 17.26 -25.49 16.22
CA ASP A 6 15.91 -25.10 16.63
C ASP A 6 15.17 -24.44 15.47
N HIS A 7 13.88 -24.72 15.35
CA HIS A 7 13.02 -24.25 14.26
C HIS A 7 13.05 -22.72 14.12
N ASP A 8 13.10 -21.99 15.22
CA ASP A 8 13.19 -20.52 15.21
C ASP A 8 14.53 -20.02 14.67
N LEU A 9 15.64 -20.69 15.03
CA LEU A 9 16.96 -20.36 14.50
C LEU A 9 17.07 -20.63 13.01
N GLN A 10 16.48 -21.72 12.52
CA GLN A 10 16.42 -22.03 11.10
C GLN A 10 15.64 -20.96 10.33
N SER A 11 14.50 -20.52 10.87
CA SER A 11 13.64 -19.52 10.25
C SER A 11 14.32 -18.14 10.18
N ILE A 12 15.06 -17.75 11.21
CA ILE A 12 15.87 -16.54 11.25
C ILE A 12 17.02 -16.61 10.24
N GLN A 13 17.72 -17.76 10.17
CA GLN A 13 18.82 -17.94 9.23
C GLN A 13 18.34 -17.92 7.78
N GLU A 14 17.19 -18.54 7.47
CA GLU A 14 16.55 -18.45 6.16
C GLU A 14 16.28 -17.00 5.78
N SER A 15 15.69 -16.22 6.69
CA SER A 15 15.37 -14.79 6.47
C SER A 15 16.61 -13.98 6.10
N ARG A 16 17.70 -14.17 6.84
CA ARG A 16 18.99 -13.52 6.57
C ARG A 16 19.59 -13.91 5.24
N SER A 17 19.46 -15.18 4.88
CA SER A 17 19.96 -15.72 3.61
C SER A 17 19.16 -15.16 2.44
N LEU A 18 17.82 -15.16 2.52
CA LEU A 18 16.93 -14.58 1.52
C LEU A 18 17.19 -13.08 1.33
N ALA A 19 17.40 -12.33 2.43
CA ALA A 19 17.70 -10.91 2.35
C ALA A 19 19.02 -10.63 1.61
N ARG A 20 20.09 -11.39 1.93
CA ARG A 20 21.38 -11.24 1.25
C ARG A 20 21.33 -11.60 -0.23
N LEU A 21 20.71 -12.74 -0.56
CA LEU A 21 20.56 -13.18 -1.95
C LEU A 21 19.67 -12.24 -2.76
N GLY A 22 18.55 -11.78 -2.17
CA GLY A 22 17.67 -10.81 -2.80
C GLY A 22 18.34 -9.45 -3.04
N LYS A 23 19.20 -8.99 -2.11
CA LYS A 23 19.97 -7.75 -2.33
C LYS A 23 20.95 -7.88 -3.50
N LEU A 24 21.66 -9.00 -3.59
CA LEU A 24 22.56 -9.26 -4.73
C LEU A 24 21.79 -9.29 -6.06
N ALA A 25 20.62 -9.92 -6.08
CA ALA A 25 19.76 -9.92 -7.26
C ALA A 25 19.25 -8.52 -7.61
N ALA A 26 18.87 -7.71 -6.63
CA ALA A 26 18.46 -6.32 -6.82
C ALA A 26 19.58 -5.47 -7.44
N ASP A 27 20.84 -5.64 -6.96
CA ASP A 27 21.99 -4.92 -7.48
C ASP A 27 22.29 -5.27 -8.94
N GLN A 28 22.14 -6.53 -9.33
CA GLN A 28 22.28 -6.98 -10.72
C GLN A 28 21.14 -6.47 -11.60
N PHE A 29 19.94 -6.36 -11.07
CA PHE A 29 18.74 -6.00 -11.83
C PHE A 29 18.58 -4.49 -12.04
N ALA A 30 19.24 -3.66 -11.24
CA ALA A 30 19.14 -2.21 -11.26
C ALA A 30 19.44 -1.59 -12.64
N ASP A 31 20.38 -2.16 -13.39
CA ASP A 31 20.85 -1.66 -14.67
C ASP A 31 20.14 -2.27 -15.90
N TYR A 32 19.08 -3.08 -15.68
CA TYR A 32 18.35 -3.68 -16.81
C TYR A 32 17.61 -2.61 -17.61
N THR A 33 17.57 -2.80 -18.95
CA THR A 33 16.82 -1.91 -19.84
C THR A 33 15.31 -2.08 -19.71
N GLU A 34 14.53 -1.13 -20.21
CA GLU A 34 13.07 -1.23 -20.23
C GLU A 34 12.61 -2.47 -21.01
N GLU A 35 13.26 -2.78 -22.15
CA GLU A 35 12.93 -3.96 -22.97
C GLU A 35 13.19 -5.28 -22.23
N GLN A 36 14.29 -5.36 -21.47
CA GLN A 36 14.59 -6.53 -20.66
C GLN A 36 13.55 -6.72 -19.55
N VAL A 37 13.21 -5.64 -18.83
CA VAL A 37 12.20 -5.65 -17.79
C VAL A 37 10.83 -6.01 -18.36
N ASP A 38 10.42 -5.40 -19.48
CA ASP A 38 9.14 -5.68 -20.11
C ASP A 38 9.03 -7.14 -20.60
N LYS A 39 10.09 -7.69 -21.18
CA LYS A 39 10.16 -9.12 -21.54
C LYS A 39 9.92 -10.03 -20.32
N ILE A 40 10.55 -9.70 -19.20
CA ILE A 40 10.40 -10.43 -17.93
C ILE A 40 8.95 -10.35 -17.44
N LEU A 41 8.40 -9.15 -17.39
CA LEU A 41 7.02 -8.93 -16.91
C LEU A 41 5.99 -9.68 -17.77
N ARG A 42 6.10 -9.63 -19.11
CA ARG A 42 5.21 -10.37 -20.01
C ARG A 42 5.25 -11.87 -19.75
N ASN A 43 6.44 -12.43 -19.48
CA ASN A 43 6.54 -13.86 -19.17
C ASN A 43 5.91 -14.19 -17.81
N MET A 44 6.10 -13.33 -16.81
CA MET A 44 5.46 -13.47 -15.50
C MET A 44 3.92 -13.40 -15.58
N VAL A 45 3.39 -12.43 -16.34
CA VAL A 45 1.93 -12.28 -16.56
C VAL A 45 1.35 -13.52 -17.22
N ARG A 46 1.99 -14.02 -18.29
CA ARG A 46 1.57 -15.25 -18.97
C ARG A 46 1.52 -16.43 -18.00
N ALA A 47 2.59 -16.64 -17.22
CA ALA A 47 2.65 -17.74 -16.26
C ALA A 47 1.56 -17.61 -15.16
N ALA A 48 1.30 -16.39 -14.68
CA ALA A 48 0.24 -16.12 -13.71
C ALA A 48 -1.16 -16.42 -14.27
N GLU A 49 -1.44 -16.05 -15.52
CA GLU A 49 -2.70 -16.36 -16.21
C GLU A 49 -2.91 -17.85 -16.42
N GLU A 50 -1.89 -18.55 -16.92
CA GLU A 50 -1.93 -20.00 -17.14
C GLU A 50 -2.21 -20.80 -15.86
N HIS A 51 -1.85 -20.24 -14.69
CA HIS A 51 -2.01 -20.91 -13.39
C HIS A 51 -3.04 -20.23 -12.48
N ALA A 52 -3.80 -19.26 -12.98
CA ALA A 52 -4.70 -18.45 -12.16
C ALA A 52 -5.71 -19.28 -11.37
N VAL A 53 -6.31 -20.30 -11.98
CA VAL A 53 -7.29 -21.19 -11.36
C VAL A 53 -6.61 -22.11 -10.34
N ALA A 54 -5.52 -22.79 -10.72
CA ALA A 54 -4.82 -23.72 -9.81
C ALA A 54 -4.30 -23.02 -8.55
N LEU A 55 -3.79 -21.78 -8.67
CA LEU A 55 -3.39 -20.98 -7.52
C LEU A 55 -4.60 -20.56 -6.66
N ALA A 56 -5.75 -20.32 -7.27
CA ALA A 56 -6.99 -20.00 -6.56
C ALA A 56 -7.51 -21.19 -5.77
N GLU A 57 -7.51 -22.40 -6.35
CA GLU A 57 -7.85 -23.67 -5.69
C GLU A 57 -6.96 -23.90 -4.46
N MET A 58 -5.65 -23.80 -4.63
CA MET A 58 -4.70 -23.92 -3.51
C MET A 58 -4.95 -22.89 -2.40
N ALA A 59 -5.29 -21.65 -2.76
CA ALA A 59 -5.56 -20.62 -1.78
C ALA A 59 -6.84 -20.88 -0.97
N VAL A 60 -7.87 -21.45 -1.61
CA VAL A 60 -9.10 -21.88 -0.91
C VAL A 60 -8.83 -23.11 -0.04
N GLU A 61 -8.06 -24.08 -0.51
CA GLU A 61 -7.65 -25.25 0.27
C GLU A 61 -6.86 -24.85 1.53
N ASP A 62 -5.87 -23.97 1.39
CA ASP A 62 -5.02 -23.55 2.50
C ASP A 62 -5.80 -22.75 3.56
N THR A 63 -6.67 -21.85 3.13
CA THR A 63 -7.29 -20.85 4.02
C THR A 63 -8.74 -21.16 4.37
N GLY A 64 -9.44 -21.89 3.50
CA GLY A 64 -10.88 -22.05 3.56
C GLY A 64 -11.66 -20.77 3.28
N PHE A 65 -11.04 -19.72 2.74
CA PHE A 65 -11.63 -18.40 2.53
C PHE A 65 -12.04 -18.17 1.08
N GLY A 66 -13.24 -17.61 0.89
CA GLY A 66 -13.69 -17.12 -0.40
C GLY A 66 -14.16 -18.19 -1.37
N LYS A 67 -13.97 -17.94 -2.66
CA LYS A 67 -14.41 -18.78 -3.79
C LYS A 67 -13.31 -18.89 -4.84
N VAL A 68 -13.18 -20.07 -5.45
CA VAL A 68 -12.14 -20.33 -6.47
C VAL A 68 -12.27 -19.38 -7.65
N GLU A 69 -13.47 -19.20 -8.18
CA GLU A 69 -13.73 -18.36 -9.37
C GLU A 69 -13.30 -16.90 -9.12
N ASP A 70 -13.67 -16.36 -7.94
CA ASP A 70 -13.37 -14.99 -7.58
C ASP A 70 -11.87 -14.80 -7.29
N LYS A 71 -11.20 -15.80 -6.69
CA LYS A 71 -9.75 -15.78 -6.49
C LYS A 71 -8.97 -15.93 -7.78
N ALA A 72 -9.47 -16.72 -8.74
CA ALA A 72 -8.91 -16.80 -10.08
C ALA A 72 -9.00 -15.44 -10.79
N TYR A 73 -10.14 -14.76 -10.67
CA TYR A 73 -10.28 -13.41 -11.21
C TYR A 73 -9.36 -12.39 -10.50
N LYS A 74 -9.15 -12.52 -9.18
CA LYS A 74 -8.14 -11.72 -8.47
C LYS A 74 -6.73 -11.93 -9.00
N ASN A 75 -6.36 -13.17 -9.35
CA ASN A 75 -5.06 -13.48 -9.94
C ASN A 75 -4.92 -12.85 -11.33
N HIS A 76 -5.99 -12.86 -12.13
CA HIS A 76 -6.07 -12.14 -13.42
C HIS A 76 -5.93 -10.62 -13.23
N MET A 77 -6.65 -10.03 -12.28
CA MET A 77 -6.50 -8.60 -11.96
C MET A 77 -5.06 -8.26 -11.55
N ALA A 78 -4.46 -9.11 -10.71
CA ALA A 78 -3.10 -8.92 -10.17
C ALA A 78 -2.01 -9.07 -11.23
N SER A 79 -2.26 -9.77 -12.32
CA SER A 79 -1.36 -9.99 -13.45
C SER A 79 -1.68 -9.06 -14.61
N THR A 80 -2.69 -9.38 -15.39
CA THR A 80 -3.00 -8.70 -16.67
C THR A 80 -3.42 -7.26 -16.47
N MET A 81 -4.38 -6.97 -15.58
CA MET A 81 -4.86 -5.60 -15.40
C MET A 81 -3.78 -4.69 -14.80
N VAL A 82 -2.98 -5.21 -13.86
CA VAL A 82 -1.84 -4.46 -13.29
C VAL A 82 -0.81 -4.19 -14.38
N TYR A 83 -0.41 -5.20 -15.16
CA TYR A 83 0.57 -5.02 -16.22
C TYR A 83 0.10 -4.02 -17.27
N ASP A 84 -1.14 -4.13 -17.74
CA ASP A 84 -1.70 -3.21 -18.73
C ASP A 84 -1.69 -1.76 -18.28
N TYR A 85 -1.91 -1.53 -16.99
CA TYR A 85 -1.84 -0.19 -16.41
C TYR A 85 -0.42 0.35 -16.31
N ILE A 86 0.58 -0.50 -15.98
CA ILE A 86 1.94 -0.05 -15.68
C ILE A 86 2.94 -0.22 -16.83
N LYS A 87 2.60 -0.97 -17.91
CA LYS A 87 3.56 -1.32 -18.98
C LYS A 87 4.28 -0.11 -19.57
N ASP A 88 3.56 0.99 -19.78
CA ASP A 88 4.10 2.24 -20.36
C ASP A 88 4.61 3.22 -19.28
N MET A 89 4.53 2.84 -17.99
CA MET A 89 4.99 3.67 -16.89
C MET A 89 6.53 3.68 -16.83
N LYS A 90 7.13 4.87 -16.91
CA LYS A 90 8.57 5.05 -16.78
C LYS A 90 8.97 5.04 -15.31
N CYS A 91 9.73 4.02 -14.90
CA CYS A 91 10.11 3.80 -13.51
C CYS A 91 11.63 3.85 -13.28
N SER A 92 12.42 4.24 -14.28
CA SER A 92 13.87 4.38 -14.14
C SER A 92 14.46 5.42 -15.10
N GLY A 93 15.65 5.90 -14.76
CA GLY A 93 16.33 6.95 -15.53
C GLY A 93 15.60 8.28 -15.46
N ILE A 94 15.81 9.14 -16.45
CA ILE A 94 15.21 10.48 -16.48
C ILE A 94 13.70 10.40 -16.64
N LEU A 95 12.96 10.81 -15.60
CA LEU A 95 11.48 10.89 -15.62
C LEU A 95 11.00 12.19 -16.26
N ARG A 96 11.66 13.29 -15.91
CA ARG A 96 11.26 14.64 -16.32
C ARG A 96 12.47 15.57 -16.39
N GLU A 97 12.47 16.43 -17.38
CA GLU A 97 13.40 17.55 -17.50
C GLU A 97 12.60 18.87 -17.50
N ASP A 98 13.05 19.82 -16.67
CA ASP A 98 12.52 21.18 -16.63
C ASP A 98 13.67 22.14 -16.98
N PRO A 99 13.80 22.55 -18.26
CA PRO A 99 14.88 23.43 -18.68
C PRO A 99 14.79 24.85 -18.10
N VAL A 100 13.59 25.31 -17.73
CA VAL A 100 13.38 26.64 -17.12
C VAL A 100 13.91 26.66 -15.69
N ARG A 101 13.59 25.62 -14.92
CA ARG A 101 14.10 25.46 -13.55
C ARG A 101 15.47 24.82 -13.49
N LYS A 102 16.03 24.40 -14.62
CA LYS A 102 17.28 23.64 -14.73
C LYS A 102 17.29 22.44 -13.75
N LEU A 103 16.21 21.65 -13.78
CA LEU A 103 15.97 20.51 -12.90
C LEU A 103 15.65 19.27 -13.71
N THR A 104 16.33 18.18 -13.41
CA THR A 104 16.06 16.84 -13.96
C THR A 104 15.68 15.90 -12.83
N GLU A 105 14.55 15.19 -12.96
CA GLU A 105 14.12 14.14 -12.05
C GLU A 105 14.54 12.78 -12.62
N VAL A 106 15.22 11.99 -11.79
CA VAL A 106 15.76 10.69 -12.17
C VAL A 106 15.25 9.64 -11.20
N ALA A 107 14.55 8.61 -11.69
CA ALA A 107 14.13 7.48 -10.89
C ALA A 107 15.25 6.44 -10.77
N ASP A 108 15.37 5.90 -9.57
CA ASP A 108 16.34 4.88 -9.17
C ASP A 108 15.65 3.81 -8.34
N PRO A 109 15.92 2.50 -8.54
CA PRO A 109 15.28 1.45 -7.72
C PRO A 109 15.64 1.61 -6.24
N MET A 110 14.75 1.19 -5.36
CA MET A 110 15.01 1.16 -3.93
C MET A 110 15.94 0.01 -3.52
N GLY A 111 15.89 -1.09 -4.26
CA GLY A 111 16.71 -2.29 -4.02
C GLY A 111 15.88 -3.48 -3.59
N LEU A 112 16.15 -4.08 -2.41
CA LEU A 112 15.38 -5.20 -1.92
C LEU A 112 14.12 -4.74 -1.17
N ILE A 113 12.96 -5.24 -1.59
CA ILE A 113 11.67 -5.01 -0.94
C ILE A 113 11.27 -6.23 -0.12
N MET A 114 10.72 -6.02 1.06
CA MET A 114 10.01 -7.06 1.82
C MET A 114 8.50 -6.93 1.57
N GLY A 115 7.86 -8.01 1.15
CA GLY A 115 6.41 -8.11 0.96
C GLY A 115 5.75 -8.97 2.03
N ILE A 116 4.91 -8.38 2.90
CA ILE A 116 4.09 -9.15 3.85
C ILE A 116 2.77 -9.52 3.17
N ILE A 117 2.42 -10.81 3.23
CA ILE A 117 1.29 -11.39 2.49
C ILE A 117 0.16 -11.76 3.44
N PRO A 118 -1.08 -11.30 3.18
CA PRO A 118 -2.25 -11.64 3.98
C PRO A 118 -2.81 -13.03 3.62
N SER A 119 -3.57 -13.63 4.53
CA SER A 119 -4.29 -14.87 4.26
C SER A 119 -5.52 -14.72 3.37
N THR A 120 -6.09 -13.52 3.27
CA THR A 120 -7.31 -13.26 2.49
C THR A 120 -7.09 -13.27 0.98
N ASN A 121 -5.91 -12.78 0.53
CA ASN A 121 -5.59 -12.62 -0.89
C ASN A 121 -4.13 -13.05 -1.17
N PRO A 122 -3.73 -14.28 -0.82
CA PRO A 122 -2.31 -14.65 -0.79
C PRO A 122 -1.68 -14.65 -2.19
N THR A 123 -2.25 -15.37 -3.14
CA THR A 123 -1.68 -15.55 -4.48
C THR A 123 -1.71 -14.27 -5.31
N SER A 124 -2.84 -13.58 -5.34
CA SER A 124 -2.98 -12.30 -6.06
C SER A 124 -2.05 -11.22 -5.50
N THR A 125 -1.84 -11.17 -4.17
CA THR A 125 -0.91 -10.21 -3.56
C THR A 125 0.55 -10.51 -3.94
N VAL A 126 0.95 -11.80 -4.00
CA VAL A 126 2.29 -12.20 -4.49
C VAL A 126 2.48 -11.78 -5.95
N ILE A 127 1.53 -12.14 -6.83
CA ILE A 127 1.58 -11.81 -8.26
C ILE A 127 1.72 -10.30 -8.44
N TYR A 128 0.80 -9.52 -7.85
CA TYR A 128 0.79 -8.08 -7.93
C TYR A 128 2.10 -7.44 -7.43
N LYS A 129 2.54 -7.79 -6.20
CA LYS A 129 3.74 -7.21 -5.62
C LYS A 129 5.01 -7.59 -6.40
N SER A 130 5.07 -8.79 -6.96
CA SER A 130 6.17 -9.21 -7.84
C SER A 130 6.24 -8.32 -9.09
N ILE A 131 5.11 -8.13 -9.76
CA ILE A 131 5.04 -7.36 -11.01
C ILE A 131 5.44 -5.89 -10.78
N ILE A 132 4.88 -5.24 -9.75
CA ILE A 132 5.20 -3.82 -9.47
C ILE A 132 6.64 -3.64 -8.97
N ALA A 133 7.19 -4.59 -8.20
CA ALA A 133 8.56 -4.54 -7.72
C ALA A 133 9.56 -4.66 -8.89
N LEU A 134 9.36 -5.64 -9.78
CA LEU A 134 10.26 -5.86 -10.91
C LEU A 134 10.11 -4.74 -11.96
N LYS A 135 8.92 -4.18 -12.18
CA LYS A 135 8.77 -3.00 -13.04
C LYS A 135 9.64 -1.84 -12.57
N ALA A 136 9.76 -1.65 -11.27
CA ALA A 136 10.62 -0.64 -10.65
C ALA A 136 12.07 -1.12 -10.43
N ARG A 137 12.49 -2.24 -11.04
CA ARG A 137 13.82 -2.86 -10.94
C ARG A 137 14.26 -3.21 -9.52
N ASN A 138 13.32 -3.56 -8.65
CA ASN A 138 13.59 -4.05 -7.32
C ASN A 138 13.51 -5.58 -7.27
N ALA A 139 14.26 -6.21 -6.34
CA ALA A 139 13.98 -7.56 -5.89
C ALA A 139 12.94 -7.56 -4.77
N ILE A 140 12.30 -8.71 -4.54
CA ILE A 140 11.31 -8.83 -3.47
C ILE A 140 11.43 -10.16 -2.72
N VAL A 141 11.31 -10.11 -1.39
CA VAL A 141 11.22 -11.29 -0.52
C VAL A 141 9.91 -11.26 0.25
N PHE A 142 9.14 -12.34 0.15
CA PHE A 142 7.84 -12.46 0.79
C PHE A 142 7.90 -13.11 2.17
N SER A 143 7.08 -12.58 3.08
CA SER A 143 6.76 -13.19 4.36
C SER A 143 5.29 -13.63 4.33
N PRO A 144 5.00 -14.93 4.18
CA PRO A 144 3.64 -15.45 4.05
C PRO A 144 2.92 -15.52 5.40
N HIS A 145 1.60 -15.44 5.37
CA HIS A 145 0.79 -15.82 6.52
C HIS A 145 0.82 -17.34 6.69
N PRO A 146 1.00 -17.89 7.91
CA PRO A 146 1.12 -19.36 8.11
C PRO A 146 -0.04 -20.17 7.52
N SER A 147 -1.28 -19.68 7.62
CA SER A 147 -2.46 -20.36 7.06
C SER A 147 -2.56 -20.33 5.53
N ALA A 148 -1.67 -19.62 4.84
CA ALA A 148 -1.64 -19.51 3.38
C ALA A 148 -0.24 -19.82 2.83
N LEU A 149 0.52 -20.65 3.55
CA LEU A 149 1.93 -20.89 3.24
C LEU A 149 2.13 -21.59 1.90
N ARG A 150 1.41 -22.69 1.65
CA ARG A 150 1.62 -23.52 0.44
C ARG A 150 1.32 -22.74 -0.83
N CYS A 151 0.16 -22.07 -0.88
CA CYS A 151 -0.26 -21.29 -2.04
C CYS A 151 0.63 -20.06 -2.27
N THR A 152 1.11 -19.41 -1.19
CA THR A 152 2.04 -18.28 -1.28
C THR A 152 3.40 -18.71 -1.82
N LEU A 153 3.97 -19.82 -1.31
CA LEU A 153 5.22 -20.40 -1.82
C LEU A 153 5.09 -20.77 -3.30
N LYS A 154 3.98 -21.42 -3.68
CA LYS A 154 3.75 -21.82 -5.08
C LYS A 154 3.66 -20.61 -6.00
N ALA A 155 2.92 -19.57 -5.61
CA ALA A 155 2.83 -18.34 -6.38
C ALA A 155 4.20 -17.64 -6.51
N ALA A 156 4.96 -17.54 -5.42
CA ALA A 156 6.29 -16.92 -5.44
C ALA A 156 7.28 -17.72 -6.30
N ALA A 157 7.25 -19.04 -6.23
CA ALA A 157 8.08 -19.91 -7.08
C ALA A 157 7.73 -19.75 -8.55
N LEU A 158 6.43 -19.77 -8.90
CA LEU A 158 5.96 -19.57 -10.27
C LEU A 158 6.43 -18.22 -10.84
N MET A 159 6.25 -17.14 -10.08
CA MET A 159 6.67 -15.80 -10.51
C MET A 159 8.17 -15.69 -10.67
N ARG A 160 8.96 -16.30 -9.77
CA ARG A 160 10.43 -16.34 -9.88
C ARG A 160 10.87 -17.13 -11.10
N GLU A 161 10.36 -18.36 -11.27
CA GLU A 161 10.72 -19.23 -12.39
C GLU A 161 10.42 -18.57 -13.74
N ALA A 162 9.26 -17.91 -13.87
CA ALA A 162 8.89 -17.15 -15.05
C ALA A 162 9.82 -15.95 -15.28
N ALA A 163 10.19 -15.22 -14.23
CA ALA A 163 11.10 -14.08 -14.33
C ALA A 163 12.52 -14.55 -14.77
N VAL A 164 13.07 -15.57 -14.13
CA VAL A 164 14.40 -16.12 -14.42
C VAL A 164 14.45 -16.71 -15.83
N ALA A 165 13.44 -17.45 -16.26
CA ALA A 165 13.34 -17.99 -17.63
C ALA A 165 13.35 -16.89 -18.71
N ALA A 166 12.92 -15.66 -18.38
CA ALA A 166 12.97 -14.51 -19.26
C ALA A 166 14.25 -13.67 -19.14
N GLY A 167 15.16 -14.04 -18.23
CA GLY A 167 16.49 -13.45 -18.06
C GLY A 167 16.67 -12.62 -16.80
N ALA A 168 15.74 -12.64 -15.83
CA ALA A 168 15.95 -12.01 -14.53
C ALA A 168 17.04 -12.73 -13.73
N PRO A 169 17.72 -12.03 -12.80
CA PRO A 169 18.68 -12.68 -11.89
C PRO A 169 18.03 -13.76 -11.03
N GLU A 170 18.79 -14.79 -10.70
CA GLU A 170 18.41 -15.75 -9.66
C GLU A 170 18.13 -14.99 -8.35
N ASN A 171 17.19 -15.49 -7.54
CA ASN A 171 16.79 -14.90 -6.27
C ASN A 171 16.15 -13.50 -6.35
N ILE A 172 15.71 -13.08 -7.55
CA ILE A 172 14.98 -11.81 -7.72
C ILE A 172 13.66 -11.77 -6.95
N ILE A 173 13.03 -12.94 -6.76
CA ILE A 173 11.84 -13.16 -5.94
C ILE A 173 12.14 -14.29 -4.95
N GLY A 174 12.09 -13.99 -3.65
CA GLY A 174 12.23 -14.94 -2.55
C GLY A 174 10.95 -15.07 -1.73
N CYS A 175 10.83 -16.16 -0.97
CA CYS A 175 9.72 -16.36 -0.02
C CYS A 175 10.21 -17.21 1.16
N GLN A 176 9.87 -16.79 2.39
CA GLN A 176 10.14 -17.55 3.60
C GLN A 176 9.34 -18.86 3.57
N SER A 177 10.02 -20.00 3.75
CA SER A 177 9.40 -21.33 3.85
C SER A 177 9.03 -21.70 5.29
N ILE A 178 9.64 -21.02 6.26
CA ILE A 178 9.42 -21.20 7.69
C ILE A 178 8.93 -19.86 8.29
N PRO A 179 7.64 -19.50 8.11
CA PRO A 179 7.11 -18.20 8.54
C PRO A 179 6.82 -18.22 10.04
N THR A 180 7.78 -17.74 10.83
CA THR A 180 7.60 -17.45 12.25
C THR A 180 7.51 -15.94 12.48
N ILE A 181 6.98 -15.52 13.63
CA ILE A 181 7.01 -14.11 14.04
C ILE A 181 8.45 -13.62 14.16
N ALA A 182 9.35 -14.48 14.66
CA ALA A 182 10.79 -14.18 14.78
C ALA A 182 11.43 -13.96 13.41
N ALA A 183 11.17 -14.84 12.44
CA ALA A 183 11.64 -14.74 11.07
C ALA A 183 11.14 -13.47 10.36
N THR A 184 9.84 -13.17 10.50
CA THR A 184 9.24 -11.96 9.92
C THR A 184 9.87 -10.69 10.52
N ASN A 185 10.05 -10.65 11.84
CA ASN A 185 10.69 -9.53 12.52
C ASN A 185 12.18 -9.39 12.16
N GLU A 186 12.88 -10.50 11.98
CA GLU A 186 14.28 -10.49 11.51
C GLU A 186 14.37 -9.91 10.10
N LEU A 187 13.53 -10.38 9.16
CA LEU A 187 13.53 -9.88 7.79
C LEU A 187 13.21 -8.38 7.73
N MET A 188 12.25 -7.89 8.53
CA MET A 188 11.95 -6.45 8.64
C MET A 188 13.17 -5.63 9.05
N LYS A 189 14.07 -6.18 9.89
CA LYS A 189 15.24 -5.49 10.43
C LYS A 189 16.49 -5.69 9.60
N CYS A 190 16.52 -6.65 8.67
CA CYS A 190 17.68 -6.92 7.82
C CYS A 190 18.12 -5.65 7.10
N LYS A 191 19.40 -5.29 7.18
CA LYS A 191 19.96 -4.07 6.56
C LYS A 191 19.80 -4.02 5.04
N GLU A 192 19.72 -5.19 4.42
CA GLU A 192 19.53 -5.39 2.99
C GLU A 192 18.14 -4.94 2.50
N VAL A 193 17.12 -4.97 3.36
CA VAL A 193 15.76 -4.56 3.04
C VAL A 193 15.67 -3.03 3.02
N ALA A 194 15.30 -2.46 1.89
CA ALA A 194 15.16 -1.02 1.69
C ALA A 194 13.76 -0.50 2.01
N LEU A 195 12.72 -1.30 1.70
CA LEU A 195 11.31 -0.93 1.86
C LEU A 195 10.49 -2.14 2.30
N ILE A 196 9.48 -1.91 3.13
CA ILE A 196 8.49 -2.93 3.53
C ILE A 196 7.14 -2.58 2.92
N ILE A 197 6.51 -3.52 2.18
CA ILE A 197 5.12 -3.40 1.72
C ILE A 197 4.28 -4.35 2.56
N ALA A 198 3.58 -3.82 3.58
CA ALA A 198 2.81 -4.60 4.52
C ALA A 198 1.31 -4.57 4.17
N THR A 199 0.76 -5.74 3.82
CA THR A 199 -0.68 -5.95 3.68
C THR A 199 -1.10 -7.00 4.69
N GLY A 200 -1.93 -6.61 5.67
CA GLY A 200 -2.33 -7.53 6.74
C GLY A 200 -3.05 -6.86 7.89
N GLY A 201 -3.23 -7.59 8.99
CA GLY A 201 -3.89 -7.05 10.18
C GLY A 201 -3.14 -5.87 10.83
N PRO A 202 -3.85 -5.05 11.64
CA PRO A 202 -3.29 -3.82 12.24
C PRO A 202 -1.99 -4.04 13.02
N GLY A 203 -1.86 -5.18 13.71
CA GLY A 203 -0.65 -5.52 14.47
C GLY A 203 0.60 -5.67 13.59
N MET A 204 0.45 -6.31 12.43
CA MET A 204 1.55 -6.52 11.48
C MET A 204 1.94 -5.21 10.79
N VAL A 205 0.95 -4.40 10.42
CA VAL A 205 1.19 -3.06 9.83
C VAL A 205 1.92 -2.16 10.83
N LYS A 206 1.50 -2.17 12.11
CA LYS A 206 2.20 -1.44 13.17
C LYS A 206 3.64 -1.93 13.35
N ALA A 207 3.88 -3.24 13.31
CA ALA A 207 5.23 -3.81 13.40
C ALA A 207 6.11 -3.34 12.22
N ALA A 208 5.58 -3.31 10.99
CA ALA A 208 6.29 -2.83 9.82
C ALA A 208 6.72 -1.35 9.96
N TYR A 209 5.82 -0.47 10.40
CA TYR A 209 6.16 0.94 10.66
C TYR A 209 7.14 1.13 11.83
N SER A 210 7.14 0.20 12.79
CA SER A 210 8.03 0.25 13.94
C SER A 210 9.43 -0.38 13.70
N ALA A 211 9.65 -0.93 12.51
CA ALA A 211 10.91 -1.63 12.17
C ALA A 211 12.11 -0.69 11.91
N GLY A 212 11.89 0.64 11.92
CA GLY A 212 12.94 1.62 11.65
C GLY A 212 13.34 1.72 10.18
N LYS A 213 12.45 1.30 9.27
CA LYS A 213 12.61 1.34 7.82
C LYS A 213 11.41 1.99 7.15
N PRO A 214 11.56 2.53 5.92
CA PRO A 214 10.44 2.94 5.12
C PRO A 214 9.44 1.78 4.96
N ALA A 215 8.15 2.09 5.12
CA ALA A 215 7.09 1.09 4.98
C ALA A 215 5.86 1.69 4.29
N LEU A 216 5.22 0.88 3.44
CA LEU A 216 3.91 1.13 2.87
C LEU A 216 2.96 0.11 3.50
N GLY A 217 2.33 0.49 4.60
CA GLY A 217 1.42 -0.37 5.35
C GLY A 217 -0.03 -0.02 5.03
N VAL A 218 -0.83 -1.07 4.84
CA VAL A 218 -2.27 -0.95 4.63
C VAL A 218 -2.98 -1.83 5.64
N GLY A 219 -3.79 -1.18 6.48
CA GLY A 219 -4.56 -1.82 7.53
C GLY A 219 -5.93 -2.32 7.08
N ALA A 220 -6.79 -2.58 8.07
CA ALA A 220 -8.18 -2.96 7.87
C ALA A 220 -8.97 -1.85 7.16
N GLY A 221 -9.98 -2.24 6.40
CA GLY A 221 -10.99 -1.32 5.87
C GLY A 221 -12.30 -1.46 6.64
N ASN A 222 -13.08 -0.40 6.73
CA ASN A 222 -14.44 -0.45 7.29
C ASN A 222 -15.35 0.48 6.50
N SER A 223 -15.55 0.15 5.22
CA SER A 223 -16.17 1.03 4.24
C SER A 223 -17.69 1.15 4.45
N PRO A 224 -18.25 2.35 4.74
CA PRO A 224 -19.68 2.61 4.65
C PRO A 224 -20.10 2.77 3.19
N ALA A 225 -21.34 2.39 2.87
CA ALA A 225 -21.99 2.63 1.59
C ALA A 225 -23.28 3.43 1.82
N TYR A 226 -23.29 4.67 1.40
CA TYR A 226 -24.43 5.55 1.51
C TYR A 226 -25.26 5.54 0.23
N ILE A 227 -26.55 5.21 0.34
CA ILE A 227 -27.54 5.29 -0.74
C ILE A 227 -28.39 6.54 -0.51
N GLU A 228 -28.01 7.61 -1.18
CA GLU A 228 -28.67 8.92 -1.10
C GLU A 228 -30.01 8.87 -1.84
N ARG A 229 -30.93 9.77 -1.50
CA ARG A 229 -32.32 9.80 -2.04
C ARG A 229 -32.43 9.89 -3.57
N THR A 230 -31.45 10.50 -4.24
CA THR A 230 -31.43 10.61 -5.70
C THR A 230 -30.83 9.39 -6.41
N ALA A 231 -30.25 8.45 -5.65
CA ALA A 231 -29.59 7.29 -6.21
C ALA A 231 -30.54 6.38 -7.01
N ASP A 232 -30.04 5.77 -8.07
CA ASP A 232 -30.67 4.56 -8.64
C ASP A 232 -30.53 3.41 -7.63
N VAL A 233 -31.56 3.24 -6.80
CA VAL A 233 -31.56 2.24 -5.71
C VAL A 233 -31.32 0.83 -6.24
N ARG A 234 -31.85 0.49 -7.41
CA ARG A 234 -31.65 -0.84 -8.01
C ARG A 234 -30.19 -1.08 -8.33
N ARG A 235 -29.54 -0.10 -8.95
CA ARG A 235 -28.13 -0.16 -9.31
C ARG A 235 -27.23 -0.16 -8.06
N ALA A 236 -27.51 0.73 -7.10
CA ALA A 236 -26.76 0.83 -5.87
C ALA A 236 -26.75 -0.49 -5.09
N VAL A 237 -27.91 -1.13 -4.91
CA VAL A 237 -28.01 -2.42 -4.22
C VAL A 237 -27.31 -3.52 -5.01
N MET A 238 -27.41 -3.53 -6.35
CA MET A 238 -26.70 -4.48 -7.19
C MET A 238 -25.19 -4.37 -7.03
N ASP A 239 -24.66 -3.16 -7.06
CA ASP A 239 -23.22 -2.89 -6.92
C ASP A 239 -22.71 -3.29 -5.53
N ILE A 240 -23.45 -2.96 -4.45
CA ILE A 240 -23.12 -3.32 -3.06
C ILE A 240 -23.12 -4.84 -2.90
N ILE A 241 -24.15 -5.55 -3.38
CA ILE A 241 -24.22 -7.01 -3.26
C ILE A 241 -23.11 -7.67 -4.08
N ALA A 242 -22.88 -7.23 -5.32
CA ALA A 242 -21.82 -7.76 -6.18
C ALA A 242 -20.44 -7.56 -5.54
N SER A 243 -20.20 -6.40 -4.94
CA SER A 243 -18.97 -6.09 -4.20
C SER A 243 -18.82 -6.96 -2.95
N LYS A 244 -19.85 -7.03 -2.12
CA LYS A 244 -19.81 -7.76 -0.85
C LYS A 244 -19.72 -9.27 -1.01
N THR A 245 -20.28 -9.81 -2.09
CA THR A 245 -20.27 -11.26 -2.35
C THR A 245 -19.05 -11.72 -3.16
N PHE A 246 -18.30 -10.79 -3.74
CA PHE A 246 -17.05 -11.10 -4.42
C PHE A 246 -16.05 -11.69 -3.42
N ASP A 247 -15.63 -12.90 -3.68
CA ASP A 247 -14.77 -13.71 -2.81
C ASP A 247 -15.24 -13.73 -1.34
N ASN A 248 -16.56 -13.76 -1.14
CA ASN A 248 -17.24 -13.67 0.15
C ASN A 248 -16.77 -12.49 1.03
N GLY A 249 -16.47 -11.34 0.45
CA GLY A 249 -16.17 -10.10 1.16
C GLY A 249 -14.76 -10.02 1.74
N THR A 250 -13.78 -10.72 1.18
CA THR A 250 -12.40 -10.72 1.68
C THR A 250 -11.53 -9.57 1.20
N ILE A 251 -12.08 -8.61 0.45
CA ILE A 251 -11.37 -7.37 0.08
C ILE A 251 -11.67 -6.27 1.11
N CYS A 252 -10.62 -5.60 1.58
CA CYS A 252 -10.72 -4.53 2.59
C CYS A 252 -11.54 -3.30 2.16
N ALA A 253 -11.69 -3.08 0.84
CA ALA A 253 -12.52 -2.00 0.30
C ALA A 253 -14.01 -2.38 0.19
N SER A 254 -14.41 -3.64 0.45
CA SER A 254 -15.81 -4.07 0.39
C SER A 254 -16.65 -3.35 1.43
N GLU A 255 -17.90 -3.14 1.12
CA GLU A 255 -18.85 -2.49 2.00
C GLU A 255 -19.02 -3.27 3.30
N GLN A 256 -19.05 -2.55 4.41
CA GLN A 256 -19.26 -3.11 5.74
C GLN A 256 -20.60 -2.70 6.34
N SER A 257 -21.10 -1.53 5.97
CA SER A 257 -22.34 -0.97 6.41
C SER A 257 -23.06 -0.27 5.27
N VAL A 258 -24.38 -0.43 5.21
CA VAL A 258 -25.26 0.30 4.28
C VAL A 258 -25.98 1.37 5.07
N ILE A 259 -26.01 2.58 4.54
CA ILE A 259 -26.73 3.72 5.07
C ILE A 259 -27.76 4.16 4.03
N CYS A 260 -29.02 4.30 4.40
CA CYS A 260 -30.04 4.88 3.52
C CYS A 260 -30.83 5.95 4.27
N GLU A 261 -31.50 6.82 3.55
CA GLU A 261 -32.38 7.83 4.16
C GLU A 261 -33.77 7.25 4.48
N ALA A 262 -34.45 7.83 5.46
CA ALA A 262 -35.80 7.40 5.83
C ALA A 262 -36.78 7.47 4.65
N CYS A 263 -36.61 8.44 3.73
CA CYS A 263 -37.48 8.62 2.59
C CYS A 263 -37.34 7.53 1.52
N ASN A 264 -36.16 6.88 1.36
CA ASN A 264 -35.94 5.81 0.39
C ASN A 264 -35.79 4.42 1.02
N ARG A 265 -35.84 4.31 2.35
CA ARG A 265 -35.59 3.09 3.12
C ARG A 265 -36.39 1.88 2.63
N ASP A 266 -37.70 2.05 2.47
CA ASP A 266 -38.57 0.92 2.12
C ASP A 266 -38.24 0.39 0.71
N GLN A 267 -37.87 1.27 -0.21
CA GLN A 267 -37.41 0.91 -1.56
C GLN A 267 -36.07 0.17 -1.47
N VAL A 268 -35.12 0.65 -0.67
CA VAL A 268 -33.81 0.01 -0.48
C VAL A 268 -33.97 -1.38 0.14
N VAL A 269 -34.78 -1.52 1.18
CA VAL A 269 -35.04 -2.81 1.82
C VAL A 269 -35.71 -3.80 0.86
N ALA A 270 -36.73 -3.35 0.12
CA ALA A 270 -37.40 -4.18 -0.87
C ALA A 270 -36.43 -4.66 -1.95
N GLU A 271 -35.53 -3.76 -2.40
CA GLU A 271 -34.57 -4.08 -3.44
C GLU A 271 -33.47 -5.04 -2.94
N PHE A 272 -32.95 -4.87 -1.71
CA PHE A 272 -32.06 -5.86 -1.11
C PHE A 272 -32.70 -7.25 -1.04
N ARG A 273 -33.95 -7.34 -0.57
CA ARG A 273 -34.69 -8.62 -0.53
C ARG A 273 -34.82 -9.25 -1.91
N ARG A 274 -35.16 -8.44 -2.90
CA ARG A 274 -35.31 -8.89 -4.31
C ARG A 274 -34.00 -9.45 -4.87
N GLN A 275 -32.85 -8.89 -4.46
CA GLN A 275 -31.53 -9.28 -4.94
C GLN A 275 -30.81 -10.31 -4.04
N GLY A 276 -31.50 -10.91 -3.07
CA GLY A 276 -30.96 -11.97 -2.20
C GLY A 276 -30.40 -11.49 -0.87
N GLY A 277 -30.74 -10.29 -0.43
CA GLY A 277 -30.46 -9.81 0.93
C GLY A 277 -31.47 -10.36 1.94
N TYR A 278 -30.98 -10.91 3.05
CA TYR A 278 -31.79 -11.38 4.17
C TYR A 278 -31.61 -10.44 5.37
N PHE A 279 -32.69 -9.76 5.76
CA PHE A 279 -32.73 -8.92 6.95
C PHE A 279 -32.97 -9.79 8.19
N MET A 280 -31.95 -9.91 9.00
CA MET A 280 -31.98 -10.66 10.27
C MET A 280 -32.87 -9.95 11.29
N THR A 281 -33.58 -10.72 12.09
CA THR A 281 -34.24 -10.21 13.32
C THR A 281 -33.16 -9.76 14.32
N ALA A 282 -33.59 -9.04 15.37
CA ALA A 282 -32.67 -8.62 16.44
C ALA A 282 -32.01 -9.82 17.15
N GLU A 283 -32.77 -10.91 17.37
CA GLU A 283 -32.26 -12.14 17.98
C GLU A 283 -31.25 -12.86 17.06
N GLU A 284 -31.54 -12.97 15.76
CA GLU A 284 -30.63 -13.55 14.78
C GLU A 284 -29.37 -12.71 14.66
N THR A 285 -29.49 -11.39 14.60
CA THR A 285 -28.35 -10.46 14.61
C THR A 285 -27.45 -10.68 15.81
N LYS A 286 -28.03 -10.83 17.01
CA LYS A 286 -27.27 -11.10 18.24
C LYS A 286 -26.52 -12.43 18.17
N LYS A 287 -27.15 -13.50 17.64
CA LYS A 287 -26.50 -14.80 17.45
C LYS A 287 -25.33 -14.70 16.48
N VAL A 288 -25.55 -14.07 15.32
CA VAL A 288 -24.51 -13.87 14.30
C VAL A 288 -23.34 -13.02 14.85
N CYS A 289 -23.62 -11.94 15.56
CA CYS A 289 -22.59 -11.12 16.22
C CYS A 289 -21.76 -11.94 17.22
N GLY A 290 -22.40 -12.79 18.02
CA GLY A 290 -21.73 -13.66 18.99
C GLY A 290 -20.76 -14.66 18.36
N LEU A 291 -21.02 -15.07 17.12
CA LEU A 291 -20.12 -15.94 16.33
C LEU A 291 -19.00 -15.13 15.67
N LEU A 292 -19.35 -14.01 15.02
CA LEU A 292 -18.42 -13.25 14.20
C LEU A 292 -17.39 -12.49 15.02
N PHE A 293 -17.71 -12.04 16.23
CA PHE A 293 -16.84 -11.14 16.98
C PHE A 293 -16.40 -11.71 18.32
N LYS A 294 -15.09 -11.81 18.49
CA LYS A 294 -14.46 -12.05 19.79
C LYS A 294 -14.26 -10.72 20.51
N ASN A 295 -14.59 -10.69 21.82
CA ASN A 295 -14.48 -9.46 22.64
C ASN A 295 -15.25 -8.25 22.07
N GLY A 296 -16.33 -8.49 21.31
CA GLY A 296 -17.26 -7.48 20.80
C GLY A 296 -16.76 -6.65 19.59
N HIS A 297 -15.53 -6.85 19.11
CA HIS A 297 -15.00 -6.05 17.99
C HIS A 297 -14.01 -6.77 17.07
N ALA A 298 -13.30 -7.78 17.55
CA ALA A 298 -12.33 -8.50 16.74
C ALA A 298 -13.00 -9.63 15.98
N MET A 299 -12.95 -9.60 14.64
CA MET A 299 -13.54 -10.65 13.81
C MET A 299 -12.88 -12.01 14.07
N SER A 300 -13.69 -13.06 14.20
CA SER A 300 -13.23 -14.44 14.29
C SER A 300 -12.70 -14.91 12.94
N ALA A 301 -11.45 -15.38 12.92
CA ALA A 301 -10.83 -15.91 11.70
C ALA A 301 -11.62 -17.07 11.06
N GLU A 302 -12.36 -17.82 11.84
CA GLU A 302 -13.18 -18.96 11.39
C GLU A 302 -14.24 -18.56 10.35
N PHE A 303 -14.78 -17.33 10.47
CA PHE A 303 -15.86 -16.82 9.64
C PHE A 303 -15.40 -15.85 8.55
N VAL A 304 -14.10 -15.63 8.40
CA VAL A 304 -13.55 -14.85 7.27
C VAL A 304 -13.83 -15.57 5.96
N GLY A 305 -14.32 -14.85 4.97
CA GLY A 305 -14.57 -15.39 3.63
C GLY A 305 -15.65 -16.46 3.54
N ARG A 306 -16.57 -16.54 4.53
CA ARG A 306 -17.65 -17.54 4.54
C ARG A 306 -18.92 -17.02 3.86
N SER A 307 -19.66 -17.94 3.26
CA SER A 307 -20.96 -17.66 2.66
C SER A 307 -22.03 -17.42 3.72
N PRO A 308 -23.15 -16.76 3.37
CA PRO A 308 -24.26 -16.53 4.33
C PRO A 308 -24.87 -17.85 4.83
N GLN A 309 -24.85 -18.93 4.02
CA GLN A 309 -25.34 -20.25 4.40
C GLN A 309 -24.50 -20.85 5.55
N VAL A 310 -23.18 -20.75 5.45
CA VAL A 310 -22.26 -21.24 6.50
C VAL A 310 -22.47 -20.47 7.80
N ILE A 311 -22.58 -19.14 7.71
CA ILE A 311 -22.80 -18.28 8.87
C ILE A 311 -24.15 -18.57 9.51
N ALA A 312 -25.22 -18.67 8.72
CA ALA A 312 -26.56 -18.97 9.19
C ALA A 312 -26.64 -20.34 9.87
N ALA A 313 -26.05 -21.37 9.26
CA ALA A 313 -26.00 -22.70 9.86
C ALA A 313 -25.27 -22.71 11.20
N ALA A 314 -24.11 -22.05 11.30
CA ALA A 314 -23.36 -21.92 12.56
C ALA A 314 -24.12 -21.14 13.63
N ALA A 315 -24.92 -20.13 13.24
CA ALA A 315 -25.76 -19.36 14.14
C ALA A 315 -27.07 -20.08 14.54
N GLY A 316 -27.39 -21.22 13.93
CA GLY A 316 -28.65 -21.92 14.12
C GLY A 316 -29.86 -21.11 13.64
N ILE A 317 -29.71 -20.37 12.53
CA ILE A 317 -30.77 -19.60 11.89
C ILE A 317 -31.09 -20.18 10.51
N ARG A 318 -32.36 -20.07 10.10
CA ARG A 318 -32.81 -20.51 8.77
C ARG A 318 -32.94 -19.31 7.85
N ILE A 319 -32.32 -19.38 6.71
CA ILE A 319 -32.39 -18.35 5.68
C ILE A 319 -32.95 -18.93 4.38
N PRO A 320 -33.60 -18.13 3.53
CA PRO A 320 -34.09 -18.57 2.22
C PRO A 320 -32.93 -19.10 1.34
N GLU A 321 -33.27 -20.06 0.48
CA GLU A 321 -32.36 -20.47 -0.60
C GLU A 321 -32.09 -19.26 -1.52
N GLY A 322 -30.86 -19.13 -2.01
CA GLY A 322 -30.44 -17.99 -2.84
C GLY A 322 -30.07 -16.72 -2.03
N THR A 323 -30.08 -16.78 -0.68
CA THR A 323 -29.56 -15.67 0.15
C THR A 323 -28.09 -15.42 -0.19
N ARG A 324 -27.76 -14.16 -0.54
CA ARG A 324 -26.43 -13.71 -0.93
C ARG A 324 -25.69 -12.93 0.18
N VAL A 325 -26.43 -12.14 0.95
CA VAL A 325 -25.89 -11.34 2.07
C VAL A 325 -26.86 -11.33 3.24
N LEU A 326 -26.33 -11.28 4.45
CA LEU A 326 -27.08 -11.07 5.68
C LEU A 326 -26.99 -9.60 6.09
N LEU A 327 -28.11 -8.98 6.43
CA LEU A 327 -28.16 -7.59 6.89
C LEU A 327 -28.74 -7.54 8.32
N GLY A 328 -28.09 -6.79 9.21
CA GLY A 328 -28.58 -6.53 10.57
C GLY A 328 -28.78 -5.04 10.81
N GLU A 329 -30.00 -4.63 11.16
CA GLU A 329 -30.28 -3.23 11.52
C GLU A 329 -29.50 -2.81 12.76
N GLN A 330 -28.95 -1.60 12.73
CA GLN A 330 -28.11 -1.06 13.79
C GLN A 330 -28.56 0.36 14.15
N ALA A 331 -28.56 0.66 15.45
CA ALA A 331 -28.93 1.98 15.98
C ALA A 331 -27.69 2.84 16.37
N GLY A 332 -26.48 2.25 16.36
CA GLY A 332 -25.28 2.93 16.81
C GLY A 332 -23.99 2.34 16.26
N VAL A 333 -22.87 2.84 16.75
CA VAL A 333 -21.52 2.47 16.34
C VAL A 333 -20.69 2.15 17.59
N GLY A 334 -19.85 1.13 17.53
CA GLY A 334 -18.95 0.75 18.60
C GLY A 334 -19.28 -0.62 19.20
N LYS A 335 -18.77 -0.90 20.40
CA LYS A 335 -18.79 -2.25 21.01
C LYS A 335 -20.18 -2.83 21.23
N ASP A 336 -21.16 -1.98 21.49
CA ASP A 336 -22.55 -2.39 21.67
C ASP A 336 -23.26 -2.69 20.34
N TYR A 337 -22.63 -2.34 19.24
CA TYR A 337 -23.10 -2.50 17.85
C TYR A 337 -22.03 -3.20 17.01
N PRO A 338 -21.75 -4.49 17.22
CA PRO A 338 -20.60 -5.17 16.60
C PRO A 338 -20.61 -5.15 15.07
N LEU A 339 -21.78 -5.13 14.41
CA LEU A 339 -21.86 -5.00 12.96
C LEU A 339 -21.36 -3.65 12.42
N SER A 340 -21.00 -2.70 13.27
CA SER A 340 -20.31 -1.47 12.88
C SER A 340 -18.81 -1.66 12.59
N TYR A 341 -18.22 -2.79 12.98
CA TYR A 341 -16.82 -3.12 12.71
C TYR A 341 -16.63 -3.85 11.38
N GLU A 342 -15.37 -3.95 10.92
CA GLU A 342 -15.03 -4.68 9.70
C GLU A 342 -15.44 -6.16 9.80
N LYS A 343 -16.08 -6.63 8.73
CA LYS A 343 -16.55 -8.00 8.56
C LYS A 343 -16.09 -8.51 7.19
N LEU A 344 -14.97 -9.21 7.16
CA LEU A 344 -14.45 -9.84 5.92
C LEU A 344 -15.27 -11.10 5.58
N THR A 345 -16.59 -10.94 5.47
CA THR A 345 -17.56 -11.98 5.15
C THR A 345 -18.85 -11.37 4.60
N THR A 346 -19.84 -12.19 4.26
CA THR A 346 -21.08 -11.77 3.57
C THR A 346 -22.15 -11.19 4.52
N VAL A 347 -21.75 -10.37 5.48
CA VAL A 347 -22.63 -9.71 6.44
C VAL A 347 -22.46 -8.19 6.39
N LEU A 348 -23.57 -7.45 6.46
CA LEU A 348 -23.63 -5.99 6.43
C LEU A 348 -24.37 -5.44 7.66
N GLY A 349 -23.88 -4.34 8.23
CA GLY A 349 -24.69 -3.47 9.08
C GLY A 349 -25.67 -2.66 8.23
N PHE A 350 -26.87 -2.36 8.71
CA PHE A 350 -27.86 -1.55 8.00
C PHE A 350 -28.32 -0.40 8.88
N TYR A 351 -28.30 0.82 8.34
CA TYR A 351 -28.59 2.06 9.06
C TYR A 351 -29.61 2.90 8.30
N THR A 352 -30.49 3.58 9.03
CA THR A 352 -31.41 4.56 8.49
C THR A 352 -31.13 5.92 9.10
N VAL A 353 -31.04 6.95 8.27
CA VAL A 353 -30.78 8.34 8.65
C VAL A 353 -31.85 9.26 8.09
N GLN A 354 -31.92 10.50 8.56
CA GLN A 354 -32.92 11.46 8.09
C GLN A 354 -32.50 12.15 6.78
N ASP A 355 -31.21 12.49 6.68
CA ASP A 355 -30.66 13.22 5.54
C ASP A 355 -29.16 12.93 5.35
N TRP A 356 -28.59 13.58 4.35
CA TRP A 356 -27.18 13.41 4.00
C TRP A 356 -26.21 13.94 5.07
N HIS A 357 -26.59 14.91 5.91
CA HIS A 357 -25.73 15.41 7.00
C HIS A 357 -25.53 14.29 8.03
N GLU A 358 -26.63 13.68 8.47
CA GLU A 358 -26.60 12.54 9.39
C GLU A 358 -25.87 11.34 8.75
N ALA A 359 -26.08 11.08 7.44
CA ALA A 359 -25.36 10.05 6.69
C ALA A 359 -23.85 10.30 6.69
N CYS A 360 -23.45 11.55 6.50
CA CYS A 360 -22.05 11.94 6.47
C CYS A 360 -21.37 11.73 7.83
N ASP A 361 -21.99 12.19 8.92
CA ASP A 361 -21.48 12.02 10.28
C ASP A 361 -21.43 10.55 10.68
N LEU A 362 -22.44 9.78 10.33
CA LEU A 362 -22.46 8.33 10.56
C LEU A 362 -21.38 7.61 9.76
N SER A 363 -21.18 7.99 8.49
CA SER A 363 -20.12 7.42 7.65
C SER A 363 -18.73 7.62 8.26
N ILE A 364 -18.43 8.82 8.78
CA ILE A 364 -17.16 9.09 9.46
C ILE A 364 -17.02 8.23 10.71
N ARG A 365 -18.06 8.12 11.53
CA ARG A 365 -18.05 7.26 12.73
C ARG A 365 -17.87 5.78 12.40
N LEU A 366 -18.47 5.31 11.29
CA LEU A 366 -18.35 3.93 10.84
C LEU A 366 -16.96 3.57 10.32
N LEU A 367 -16.17 4.54 9.82
CA LEU A 367 -14.80 4.25 9.39
C LEU A 367 -13.96 3.64 10.51
N GLN A 368 -14.07 4.11 11.75
CA GLN A 368 -13.36 3.56 12.93
C GLN A 368 -11.88 3.25 12.63
N ASN A 369 -11.46 1.98 12.79
CA ASN A 369 -10.09 1.53 12.50
C ASN A 369 -9.77 1.50 11.00
N GLY A 370 -10.76 1.63 10.13
CA GLY A 370 -10.63 1.78 8.68
C GLY A 370 -10.58 3.24 8.19
N ILE A 371 -10.43 4.20 9.11
CA ILE A 371 -10.31 5.62 8.75
C ILE A 371 -9.21 5.82 7.72
N GLY A 372 -9.48 6.67 6.74
CA GLY A 372 -8.56 6.91 5.64
C GLY A 372 -8.64 5.90 4.49
N HIS A 373 -9.34 4.75 4.65
CA HIS A 373 -9.35 3.71 3.62
C HIS A 373 -10.30 4.03 2.46
N THR A 374 -11.55 3.71 2.56
CA THR A 374 -12.54 3.79 1.45
C THR A 374 -13.91 4.16 1.99
N MET A 375 -14.64 4.96 1.22
CA MET A 375 -16.04 5.33 1.45
C MET A 375 -16.80 5.23 0.13
N ASN A 376 -18.01 4.65 0.16
CA ASN A 376 -18.84 4.49 -1.02
C ASN A 376 -20.09 5.38 -0.91
N ILE A 377 -20.46 6.04 -1.99
CA ILE A 377 -21.69 6.81 -2.09
C ILE A 377 -22.39 6.50 -3.40
N HIS A 378 -23.71 6.35 -3.33
CA HIS A 378 -24.59 6.21 -4.49
C HIS A 378 -25.50 7.42 -4.51
N THR A 379 -25.36 8.28 -5.51
CA THR A 379 -26.08 9.56 -5.64
C THR A 379 -26.00 10.08 -7.07
N GLU A 380 -27.02 10.82 -7.49
CA GLU A 380 -27.01 11.62 -8.73
C GLU A 380 -26.78 13.13 -8.43
N ASP A 381 -26.67 13.52 -7.16
CA ASP A 381 -26.42 14.91 -6.77
C ASP A 381 -24.90 15.21 -6.67
N PRO A 382 -24.34 16.05 -7.58
CA PRO A 382 -22.93 16.42 -7.53
C PRO A 382 -22.54 17.22 -6.29
N ASN A 383 -23.48 17.85 -5.58
CA ASN A 383 -23.20 18.56 -4.33
C ASN A 383 -22.87 17.55 -3.21
N ILE A 384 -23.60 16.44 -3.15
CA ILE A 384 -23.31 15.37 -2.21
C ILE A 384 -21.91 14.81 -2.47
N VAL A 385 -21.55 14.54 -3.73
CA VAL A 385 -20.19 14.12 -4.09
C VAL A 385 -19.14 15.11 -3.59
N ARG A 386 -19.37 16.42 -3.78
CA ARG A 386 -18.47 17.50 -3.32
C ARG A 386 -18.33 17.53 -1.80
N GLU A 387 -19.43 17.35 -1.06
CA GLU A 387 -19.39 17.35 0.41
C GLU A 387 -18.65 16.11 0.96
N PHE A 388 -18.90 14.94 0.37
CA PHE A 388 -18.20 13.72 0.77
C PHE A 388 -16.71 13.73 0.38
N SER A 389 -16.32 14.43 -0.70
CA SER A 389 -14.91 14.54 -1.11
C SER A 389 -14.00 15.18 -0.06
N ARG A 390 -14.55 15.87 0.92
CA ARG A 390 -13.81 16.50 2.03
C ARG A 390 -13.61 15.59 3.26
N LYS A 391 -14.10 14.35 3.19
CA LYS A 391 -14.07 13.44 4.34
C LYS A 391 -12.78 12.61 4.40
N PRO A 392 -12.41 12.08 5.58
CA PRO A 392 -11.11 11.41 5.79
C PRO A 392 -11.09 9.99 5.21
N ALA A 393 -11.16 9.89 3.89
CA ALA A 393 -11.00 8.65 3.15
C ALA A 393 -10.12 8.91 1.92
N SER A 394 -9.19 8.02 1.63
CA SER A 394 -8.32 8.12 0.45
C SER A 394 -9.08 7.86 -0.85
N ARG A 395 -10.14 7.08 -0.79
CA ARG A 395 -11.01 6.75 -1.92
C ARG A 395 -12.46 7.04 -1.57
N ILE A 396 -13.08 7.93 -2.34
CA ILE A 396 -14.51 8.17 -2.34
C ILE A 396 -15.05 7.61 -3.66
N LEU A 397 -15.72 6.48 -3.57
CA LEU A 397 -16.23 5.75 -4.74
C LEU A 397 -17.68 6.15 -4.98
N VAL A 398 -17.98 6.56 -6.21
CA VAL A 398 -19.31 7.04 -6.58
C VAL A 398 -19.94 6.07 -7.56
N ASN A 399 -21.16 5.61 -7.26
CA ASN A 399 -21.99 4.75 -8.12
C ASN A 399 -21.25 3.49 -8.62
N THR A 400 -20.51 2.82 -7.75
CA THR A 400 -19.81 1.56 -8.03
C THR A 400 -19.62 0.75 -6.75
N GLY A 401 -19.40 -0.55 -6.86
CA GLY A 401 -19.09 -1.42 -5.72
C GLY A 401 -17.71 -1.14 -5.14
N GLY A 402 -17.60 -1.16 -3.81
CA GLY A 402 -16.38 -0.84 -3.07
C GLY A 402 -15.20 -1.74 -3.42
N THR A 403 -15.43 -3.04 -3.58
CA THR A 403 -14.41 -4.02 -3.97
C THR A 403 -13.83 -3.69 -5.35
N GLN A 404 -14.67 -3.62 -6.36
CA GLN A 404 -14.25 -3.39 -7.75
C GLN A 404 -13.73 -1.97 -7.95
N GLY A 405 -14.41 -0.98 -7.36
CA GLY A 405 -13.99 0.41 -7.44
C GLY A 405 -12.67 0.68 -6.76
N GLY A 406 -12.51 0.21 -5.52
CA GLY A 406 -11.31 0.44 -4.73
C GLY A 406 -10.06 -0.26 -5.26
N THR A 407 -10.22 -1.45 -5.82
CA THR A 407 -9.09 -2.19 -6.45
C THR A 407 -8.76 -1.70 -7.86
N GLY A 408 -9.51 -0.75 -8.42
CA GLY A 408 -9.28 -0.23 -9.77
C GLY A 408 -9.93 -1.05 -10.90
N ALA A 409 -10.72 -2.09 -10.58
CA ALA A 409 -11.36 -2.94 -11.59
C ALA A 409 -12.50 -2.24 -12.33
N SER A 410 -13.22 -1.33 -11.68
CA SER A 410 -14.37 -0.59 -12.25
C SER A 410 -14.19 0.93 -12.27
N THR A 411 -13.01 1.43 -11.94
CA THR A 411 -12.69 2.86 -11.90
C THR A 411 -11.36 3.14 -12.58
N ALA A 412 -11.01 4.42 -12.72
CA ALA A 412 -9.70 4.85 -13.22
C ALA A 412 -8.57 4.78 -12.17
N LEU A 413 -8.82 4.24 -10.98
CA LEU A 413 -7.76 4.00 -10.01
C LEU A 413 -6.78 2.93 -10.53
N ALA A 414 -5.52 3.05 -10.14
CA ALA A 414 -4.54 2.02 -10.46
C ALA A 414 -4.96 0.65 -9.91
N PRO A 415 -4.96 -0.42 -10.72
CA PRO A 415 -5.24 -1.76 -10.24
C PRO A 415 -4.24 -2.17 -9.16
N ALA A 416 -4.71 -2.52 -7.95
CA ALA A 416 -3.84 -2.80 -6.82
C ALA A 416 -4.47 -3.70 -5.76
N PHE A 417 -3.61 -4.42 -5.02
CA PHE A 417 -3.95 -5.17 -3.80
C PHE A 417 -3.27 -4.56 -2.55
N THR A 418 -2.78 -3.33 -2.67
CA THR A 418 -2.26 -2.53 -1.55
C THR A 418 -2.85 -1.12 -1.66
N LEU A 419 -3.88 -0.87 -0.85
CA LEU A 419 -4.74 0.31 -0.94
C LEU A 419 -4.39 1.28 0.20
N GLY A 420 -3.56 2.29 -0.06
CA GLY A 420 -3.10 3.25 0.95
C GLY A 420 -4.26 3.96 1.66
N CYS A 421 -4.07 4.25 2.95
CA CYS A 421 -5.11 4.87 3.80
C CYS A 421 -4.78 6.32 4.18
N GLY A 422 -3.71 6.89 3.63
CA GLY A 422 -3.25 8.22 3.99
C GLY A 422 -2.87 8.36 5.47
N THR A 423 -2.52 9.56 5.86
CA THR A 423 -2.13 9.85 7.25
C THR A 423 -3.27 9.65 8.23
N TRP A 424 -4.53 9.80 7.80
CA TRP A 424 -5.71 9.48 8.64
C TRP A 424 -5.72 8.04 9.13
N GLY A 425 -5.33 7.10 8.25
CA GLY A 425 -5.22 5.68 8.57
C GLY A 425 -3.84 5.24 9.03
N GLY A 426 -2.92 6.19 9.29
CA GLY A 426 -1.54 5.89 9.69
C GLY A 426 -0.71 5.26 8.58
N SER A 427 -1.07 5.48 7.30
CA SER A 427 -0.35 4.99 6.13
C SER A 427 0.55 6.07 5.54
N ALA A 428 1.69 5.67 4.98
CA ALA A 428 2.63 6.56 4.30
C ALA A 428 2.14 7.00 2.90
N THR A 429 1.08 6.40 2.38
CA THR A 429 0.46 6.76 1.10
C THR A 429 -1.05 6.72 1.18
N SER A 430 -1.73 7.58 0.42
CA SER A 430 -3.18 7.56 0.19
C SER A 430 -3.58 6.85 -1.11
N GLU A 431 -2.60 6.49 -1.94
CA GLU A 431 -2.84 5.94 -3.26
C GLU A 431 -2.87 4.41 -3.27
N ASN A 432 -3.44 3.85 -4.32
CA ASN A 432 -3.18 2.48 -4.71
C ASN A 432 -1.70 2.37 -5.08
N VAL A 433 -0.96 1.45 -4.47
CA VAL A 433 0.50 1.36 -4.64
C VAL A 433 0.83 0.86 -6.06
N THR A 434 1.68 1.59 -6.75
CA THR A 434 2.17 1.33 -8.11
C THR A 434 3.70 1.24 -8.09
N PRO A 435 4.38 0.93 -9.19
CA PRO A 435 5.84 1.00 -9.26
C PRO A 435 6.44 2.35 -8.85
N MET A 436 5.68 3.46 -8.98
CA MET A 436 6.17 4.81 -8.65
C MET A 436 6.42 5.03 -7.15
N GLN A 437 5.73 4.30 -6.27
CA GLN A 437 6.03 4.31 -4.84
C GLN A 437 7.23 3.43 -4.46
N LEU A 438 7.83 2.73 -5.44
CA LEU A 438 8.92 1.77 -5.25
C LEU A 438 10.25 2.25 -5.84
N VAL A 439 10.34 3.54 -6.19
CA VAL A 439 11.56 4.18 -6.70
C VAL A 439 11.97 5.37 -5.86
N ASN A 440 13.27 5.63 -5.80
CA ASN A 440 13.81 6.88 -5.31
C ASN A 440 13.84 7.90 -6.45
N ILE A 441 13.36 9.12 -6.20
CA ILE A 441 13.43 10.20 -7.18
C ILE A 441 14.57 11.14 -6.78
N LYS A 442 15.69 11.05 -7.54
CA LYS A 442 16.84 11.95 -7.42
C LYS A 442 16.59 13.20 -8.24
N LYS A 443 17.15 14.32 -7.80
CA LYS A 443 17.07 15.58 -8.54
C LYS A 443 18.48 16.05 -8.89
N VAL A 444 18.73 16.21 -10.19
CA VAL A 444 19.92 16.91 -10.70
C VAL A 444 19.51 18.36 -10.92
N VAL A 445 20.19 19.26 -10.24
CA VAL A 445 19.84 20.69 -10.25
C VAL A 445 21.07 21.56 -10.49
N TYR A 446 20.90 22.62 -11.24
CA TYR A 446 21.96 23.59 -11.54
C TYR A 446 21.75 24.89 -10.78
N GLY A 447 22.84 25.57 -10.43
CA GLY A 447 22.78 26.87 -9.80
C GLY A 447 22.05 27.90 -10.67
N LEU A 448 21.11 28.61 -10.06
CA LEU A 448 20.33 29.69 -10.72
C LEU A 448 20.76 31.08 -10.25
N LYS A 449 21.43 31.18 -9.10
CA LYS A 449 21.87 32.43 -8.49
C LYS A 449 23.32 32.31 -8.03
N ASP A 450 24.04 33.41 -8.00
CA ASP A 450 25.36 33.49 -7.40
C ASP A 450 25.25 33.38 -5.88
N VAL A 451 25.79 32.32 -5.29
CA VAL A 451 25.72 32.05 -3.84
C VAL A 451 26.48 33.11 -3.03
N THR A 452 27.46 33.79 -3.63
CA THR A 452 28.26 34.82 -2.92
C THR A 452 27.51 36.13 -2.75
N THR A 453 26.46 36.35 -3.54
CA THR A 453 25.67 37.58 -3.55
C THR A 453 24.22 37.40 -3.10
N LEU A 454 23.79 36.15 -2.72
CA LEU A 454 22.42 35.81 -2.39
C LEU A 454 21.75 36.78 -1.38
N VAL A 455 22.47 37.08 -0.29
CA VAL A 455 21.91 37.94 0.79
C VAL A 455 21.77 39.39 0.31
N ARG A 456 22.70 39.87 -0.47
CA ARG A 456 22.72 41.23 -1.01
C ARG A 456 21.70 41.41 -2.13
N ASP A 457 21.56 40.41 -2.99
CA ASP A 457 20.77 40.49 -4.20
C ASP A 457 19.32 40.00 -4.02
N ASP A 458 18.95 39.57 -2.78
CA ASP A 458 17.57 39.21 -2.46
C ASP A 458 16.72 40.45 -2.13
N PRO A 459 15.82 40.89 -3.01
CA PRO A 459 15.01 42.07 -2.78
C PRO A 459 13.99 41.90 -1.64
N THR A 460 13.75 40.69 -1.20
CA THR A 460 12.78 40.37 -0.14
C THR A 460 13.43 40.35 1.24
N PHE A 461 14.76 40.15 1.30
CA PHE A 461 15.50 40.07 2.55
C PHE A 461 15.98 41.49 2.98
N ARG A 462 15.47 41.93 4.11
CA ARG A 462 15.97 43.12 4.81
C ARG A 462 16.58 42.67 6.14
N PRO A 463 17.91 42.73 6.28
CA PRO A 463 18.52 42.42 7.58
C PRO A 463 18.03 43.42 8.62
N PRO A 464 17.82 42.99 9.91
CA PRO A 464 17.41 43.91 10.99
C PRO A 464 18.42 45.06 11.06
N ALA A 465 17.90 46.29 11.10
CA ALA A 465 18.73 47.48 11.26
C ALA A 465 19.56 47.34 12.55
N GLY A 466 20.86 47.29 12.46
CA GLY A 466 21.79 47.35 13.59
C GLY A 466 22.52 46.03 13.98
N GLN A 467 22.35 44.90 13.26
CA GLN A 467 23.05 43.64 13.62
C GLN A 467 24.01 43.13 12.55
N CYS A 468 24.34 43.89 11.51
CA CYS A 468 25.50 43.52 10.73
C CYS A 468 26.76 44.10 11.42
N PRO A 469 27.61 43.31 12.07
CA PRO A 469 28.91 43.82 12.44
C PRO A 469 29.57 44.32 11.15
N ALA A 470 29.95 45.58 11.16
CA ALA A 470 30.71 46.15 10.05
C ALA A 470 31.79 45.14 9.68
N ARG A 471 31.73 44.63 8.47
CA ARG A 471 32.73 43.73 7.93
C ARG A 471 34.05 44.42 8.17
N ARG A 472 34.85 43.95 9.13
CA ARG A 472 36.26 44.34 9.17
C ARG A 472 36.74 44.04 7.75
N GLN A 473 37.04 45.09 7.01
CA GLN A 473 37.82 44.97 5.81
C GLN A 473 39.13 44.29 6.25
N THR A 474 39.19 43.00 6.11
CA THR A 474 40.50 42.32 6.07
C THR A 474 41.18 42.95 4.87
N PRO A 475 42.33 43.60 5.03
CA PRO A 475 43.06 44.07 3.88
C PRO A 475 43.28 42.90 2.94
N SER A 476 43.00 43.13 1.66
CA SER A 476 43.24 42.12 0.61
C SER A 476 44.73 41.76 0.70
N PRO A 477 45.10 40.48 0.88
CA PRO A 477 46.55 40.11 0.99
C PRO A 477 47.33 40.40 -0.29
N ALA A 478 46.65 40.76 -1.39
CA ALA A 478 47.30 41.02 -2.69
C ALA A 478 47.82 42.43 -2.90
N GLY A 479 47.44 43.40 -2.03
CA GLY A 479 47.86 44.79 -2.17
C GLY A 479 49.16 45.19 -1.51
N ASP A 480 49.62 44.41 -0.50
CA ASP A 480 50.72 44.85 0.37
C ASP A 480 52.03 44.04 0.14
N ILE A 481 51.95 42.88 -0.51
CA ILE A 481 53.13 42.04 -0.78
C ILE A 481 54.05 42.69 -1.84
N GLY A 482 53.47 43.35 -2.83
CA GLY A 482 54.25 44.06 -3.83
C GLY A 482 55.06 45.22 -3.27
N ALA A 483 54.51 46.00 -2.36
CA ALA A 483 55.18 47.15 -1.69
C ALA A 483 56.20 46.69 -0.64
N MET A 484 56.08 45.51 -0.08
CA MET A 484 57.06 44.90 0.82
C MET A 484 58.28 44.28 0.10
N LEU A 485 58.11 43.92 -1.16
CA LEU A 485 59.17 43.28 -1.97
C LEU A 485 60.04 44.28 -2.70
N ASP A 486 59.56 45.51 -2.99
CA ASP A 486 60.26 46.56 -3.79
C ASP A 486 61.48 47.15 -3.10
N GLY A 487 61.82 46.76 -1.86
CA GLY A 487 62.99 47.28 -1.11
C GLY A 487 64.01 46.21 -0.68
N LEU A 488 63.77 44.94 -1.07
CA LEU A 488 64.61 43.82 -0.64
C LEU A 488 65.65 43.45 -1.74
N ASP A 489 66.91 43.24 -1.28
CA ASP A 489 67.93 42.71 -2.18
C ASP A 489 67.76 41.20 -2.44
N SER A 490 68.48 40.68 -3.43
CA SER A 490 68.38 39.28 -3.87
C SER A 490 68.68 38.25 -2.75
N ARG A 491 69.36 38.64 -1.71
CA ARG A 491 69.75 37.80 -0.58
C ARG A 491 68.62 37.75 0.45
N GLN A 492 67.99 38.88 0.71
CA GLN A 492 66.85 39.02 1.59
C GLN A 492 65.59 38.30 1.01
N LEU A 493 65.42 38.34 -0.31
CA LEU A 493 64.35 37.58 -0.98
C LEU A 493 64.58 36.05 -0.86
N ALA A 494 65.79 35.59 -0.99
CA ALA A 494 66.13 34.15 -0.85
C ALA A 494 65.95 33.65 0.59
N GLU A 495 66.25 34.44 1.60
CA GLU A 495 65.96 34.11 3.03
C GLU A 495 64.47 34.05 3.32
N LEU A 496 63.66 34.99 2.79
CA LEU A 496 62.21 35.03 2.98
C LEU A 496 61.54 33.80 2.33
N VAL A 497 61.95 33.46 1.13
CA VAL A 497 61.45 32.26 0.43
C VAL A 497 61.84 30.97 1.18
N SER A 498 63.06 30.93 1.73
CA SER A 498 63.51 29.78 2.52
C SER A 498 62.72 29.60 3.82
N GLU A 499 62.35 30.70 4.48
CA GLU A 499 61.50 30.64 5.68
C GLU A 499 60.05 30.26 5.35
N MET A 500 59.48 30.78 4.28
CA MET A 500 58.15 30.39 3.81
C MET A 500 58.05 28.90 3.48
N VAL A 501 59.06 28.34 2.83
CA VAL A 501 59.12 26.90 2.53
C VAL A 501 59.24 26.07 3.80
N LYS A 502 59.95 26.55 4.85
CA LYS A 502 60.02 25.89 6.13
C LYS A 502 58.66 25.88 6.86
N VAL A 503 57.93 26.97 6.79
CA VAL A 503 56.59 27.05 7.44
C VAL A 503 55.56 26.19 6.68
N MET A 504 55.65 26.09 5.35
CA MET A 504 54.76 25.23 4.55
C MET A 504 55.04 23.72 4.74
N ASN A 505 56.29 23.34 5.10
CA ASN A 505 56.65 21.94 5.35
C ASN A 505 56.43 21.49 6.81
N LEU A 506 55.95 22.36 7.73
CA LEU A 506 55.59 22.03 9.09
C LEU A 506 54.11 21.77 9.30
N GLY A 507 53.33 21.75 8.22
CA GLY A 507 51.86 21.52 8.19
C GLY A 507 51.42 20.26 7.44
N SER A 508 52.28 19.25 7.30
CA SER A 508 51.93 17.94 6.74
C SER A 508 52.01 16.82 7.77
#